data_7b26ecc46e8ff8f71dd4e0f5be605a86
#
_entry.id   7b26ecc46e8ff8f71dd4e0f5be605a86
#
_cell.length_a   1.000
_cell.length_b   1.000
_cell.length_c   1.000
_cell.angle_alpha   90.00
_cell.angle_beta   90.00
_cell.angle_gamma   90.00
#
_symmetry.space_group_name_H-M   'P 1'
#
loop_
_entity.id
_entity.type
_entity.pdbx_description
1 polymer ?
#
loop_
_entity_poly.entity_id
_entity_poly.type
_entity_poly.pdbx_seq_one_letter_code
_entity_poly.pdbx_strand_id
1 'polypeptide(L)'
;MLILQIQKLPGNLNLLTQGGILRRIINGIYEKPKYSKLLDEYVAADPAAVAQALARSYHWTIAPCGNTALNLLGLSTQVTAVWSYISDGPYKTYEWNSTKLEFKHRTNKEITGLSYMTSLVIQALKTLGKNNITPEVIQILSTKLSLSEKQACLKEATESTDWVYDTIRQICGGNTL
;
A
#
# COMPACT_ATOMS: atom_id res chain seq x y z
N MET A 1 -4.51 -9.29 -11.19
CA MET A 1 -3.09 -9.50 -11.60
C MET A 1 -2.52 -10.62 -10.76
N LEU A 2 -1.99 -11.67 -11.38
CA LEU A 2 -1.41 -12.80 -10.65
C LEU A 2 0.10 -12.56 -10.53
N ILE A 3 0.55 -12.09 -9.37
CA ILE A 3 1.98 -12.06 -9.01
C ILE A 3 2.28 -13.37 -8.29
N LEU A 4 3.12 -14.17 -8.89
CA LEU A 4 3.57 -15.44 -8.33
C LEU A 4 4.81 -15.20 -7.48
N GLN A 5 4.69 -15.50 -6.21
CA GLN A 5 5.81 -15.64 -5.31
C GLN A 5 6.31 -17.08 -5.41
N ILE A 6 7.58 -17.27 -5.76
CA ILE A 6 8.13 -18.61 -5.86
C ILE A 6 9.36 -18.69 -4.96
N GLN A 7 9.18 -19.28 -3.77
CA GLN A 7 10.29 -19.55 -2.84
C GLN A 7 11.13 -20.77 -3.21
N LYS A 8 10.57 -21.72 -3.98
CA LYS A 8 11.29 -22.93 -4.43
C LYS A 8 10.53 -23.65 -5.54
N LEU A 9 10.90 -23.43 -6.78
CA LEU A 9 10.70 -24.40 -7.85
C LEU A 9 11.98 -24.49 -8.66
N PRO A 10 12.77 -25.55 -8.52
CA PRO A 10 13.96 -25.76 -9.33
C PRO A 10 13.56 -26.12 -10.76
N GLY A 11 14.27 -25.59 -11.71
CA GLY A 11 14.26 -26.04 -13.12
C GLY A 11 13.24 -25.39 -14.06
N ASN A 12 11.97 -25.29 -13.67
CA ASN A 12 10.90 -24.87 -14.60
C ASN A 12 10.74 -23.34 -14.76
N LEU A 13 11.24 -22.55 -13.83
CA LEU A 13 11.10 -21.08 -13.88
C LEU A 13 11.89 -20.44 -15.01
N ASN A 14 13.10 -20.92 -15.25
CA ASN A 14 13.92 -20.44 -16.35
C ASN A 14 13.24 -20.72 -17.71
N LEU A 15 12.65 -21.90 -17.87
CA LEU A 15 11.92 -22.26 -19.08
C LEU A 15 10.68 -21.37 -19.28
N LEU A 16 9.91 -21.12 -18.22
CA LEU A 16 8.72 -20.27 -18.28
C LEU A 16 9.08 -18.79 -18.54
N THR A 17 10.22 -18.35 -18.05
CA THR A 17 10.72 -16.99 -18.33
C THR A 17 11.28 -16.88 -19.74
N GLN A 18 12.04 -17.87 -20.20
CA GLN A 18 12.54 -17.93 -21.57
C GLN A 18 11.41 -18.05 -22.60
N GLY A 19 10.36 -18.79 -22.24
CA GLY A 19 9.15 -18.94 -23.05
C GLY A 19 8.20 -17.74 -23.00
N GLY A 20 8.55 -16.65 -22.29
CA GLY A 20 7.72 -15.45 -22.21
C GLY A 20 6.42 -15.60 -21.39
N ILE A 21 6.20 -16.77 -20.76
CA ILE A 21 5.01 -17.04 -19.94
C ILE A 21 5.07 -16.26 -18.62
N LEU A 22 6.26 -16.12 -18.06
CA LEU A 22 6.52 -15.33 -16.85
C LEU A 22 7.57 -14.25 -17.14
N ARG A 23 7.40 -13.10 -16.50
CA ARG A 23 8.39 -12.02 -16.46
C ARG A 23 8.92 -11.89 -15.03
N ARG A 24 10.25 -11.91 -14.89
CA ARG A 24 10.89 -11.62 -13.60
C ARG A 24 10.90 -10.11 -13.36
N ILE A 25 10.35 -9.66 -12.24
CA ILE A 25 10.33 -8.26 -11.83
C ILE A 25 11.61 -7.96 -11.04
N ILE A 26 11.81 -8.69 -9.94
CA ILE A 26 12.98 -8.65 -9.08
C ILE A 26 13.33 -10.07 -8.64
N ASN A 27 14.40 -10.24 -7.88
CA ASN A 27 14.80 -11.57 -7.42
C ASN A 27 13.69 -12.23 -6.58
N GLY A 28 13.24 -13.42 -6.99
CA GLY A 28 12.19 -14.19 -6.33
C GLY A 28 10.75 -13.74 -6.61
N ILE A 29 10.52 -12.64 -7.33
CA ILE A 29 9.19 -12.14 -7.70
C ILE A 29 9.01 -12.18 -9.21
N TYR A 30 7.95 -12.88 -9.63
CA TYR A 30 7.58 -13.07 -11.03
C TYR A 30 6.13 -12.70 -11.24
N GLU A 31 5.77 -12.32 -12.45
CA GLU A 31 4.39 -12.09 -12.85
C GLU A 31 4.07 -12.74 -14.18
N LYS A 32 2.80 -12.99 -14.43
CA LYS A 32 2.30 -13.26 -15.77
C LYS A 32 2.09 -11.90 -16.44
N PRO A 33 2.90 -11.52 -17.45
CA PRO A 33 2.82 -10.22 -18.09
C PRO A 33 1.46 -10.06 -18.78
N LYS A 34 0.85 -8.87 -18.65
CA LYS A 34 -0.35 -8.50 -19.40
C LYS A 34 0.04 -7.65 -20.60
N TYR A 35 -0.45 -8.01 -21.75
CA TYR A 35 -0.30 -7.20 -22.95
C TYR A 35 -1.50 -6.27 -23.11
N SER A 36 -1.27 -4.99 -23.33
CA SER A 36 -2.30 -4.01 -23.65
C SER A 36 -2.39 -3.86 -25.16
N LYS A 37 -3.48 -4.33 -25.76
CA LYS A 37 -3.72 -4.14 -27.19
C LYS A 37 -3.91 -2.67 -27.58
N LEU A 38 -4.34 -1.84 -26.60
CA LEU A 38 -4.56 -0.41 -26.83
C LEU A 38 -3.25 0.37 -26.92
N LEU A 39 -2.26 -0.01 -26.10
CA LEU A 39 -0.95 0.65 -26.02
C LEU A 39 0.12 -0.07 -26.85
N ASP A 40 -0.22 -1.25 -27.40
CA ASP A 40 0.69 -2.14 -28.14
C ASP A 40 1.96 -2.50 -27.35
N GLU A 41 1.83 -2.62 -25.98
CA GLU A 41 2.94 -2.90 -25.09
C GLU A 41 2.52 -3.76 -23.89
N TYR A 42 3.52 -4.34 -23.21
CA TYR A 42 3.31 -5.01 -21.94
C TYR A 42 3.10 -4.01 -20.81
N VAL A 43 2.00 -4.17 -20.08
CA VAL A 43 1.70 -3.37 -18.89
C VAL A 43 2.81 -3.52 -17.86
N ALA A 44 3.21 -2.40 -17.25
CA ALA A 44 4.18 -2.41 -16.14
C ALA A 44 3.64 -3.17 -14.93
N ALA A 45 4.55 -3.79 -14.17
CA ALA A 45 4.19 -4.45 -12.91
C ALA A 45 3.61 -3.45 -11.92
N ASP A 46 2.49 -3.81 -11.27
CA ASP A 46 1.87 -2.97 -10.25
C ASP A 46 2.72 -2.96 -8.98
N PRO A 47 3.25 -1.80 -8.56
CA PRO A 47 4.09 -1.71 -7.37
C PRO A 47 3.40 -2.14 -6.08
N ALA A 48 2.10 -1.92 -5.95
CA ALA A 48 1.33 -2.35 -4.79
C ALA A 48 1.27 -3.89 -4.70
N ALA A 49 1.05 -4.55 -5.83
CA ALA A 49 1.03 -6.00 -5.89
C ALA A 49 2.42 -6.62 -5.63
N VAL A 50 3.50 -5.96 -6.09
CA VAL A 50 4.89 -6.36 -5.78
C VAL A 50 5.17 -6.20 -4.29
N ALA A 51 4.77 -5.08 -3.67
CA ALA A 51 4.93 -4.84 -2.23
C ALA A 51 4.23 -5.94 -1.40
N GLN A 52 2.99 -6.29 -1.76
CA GLN A 52 2.24 -7.37 -1.10
C GLN A 52 2.88 -8.74 -1.30
N ALA A 53 3.45 -9.02 -2.47
CA ALA A 53 4.15 -10.29 -2.72
C ALA A 53 5.42 -10.39 -1.86
N LEU A 54 6.20 -9.32 -1.75
CA LEU A 54 7.36 -9.24 -0.88
C LEU A 54 6.98 -9.41 0.59
N ALA A 55 5.92 -8.71 1.05
CA ALA A 55 5.43 -8.82 2.41
C ALA A 55 5.07 -10.27 2.77
N ARG A 56 4.33 -10.97 1.89
CA ARG A 56 4.04 -12.40 2.08
C ARG A 56 5.31 -13.25 2.11
N SER A 57 6.30 -12.94 1.26
CA SER A 57 7.55 -13.69 1.16
C SER A 57 8.38 -13.65 2.45
N TYR A 58 8.39 -12.49 3.07
CA TYR A 58 9.19 -12.25 4.28
C TYR A 58 8.37 -12.29 5.56
N HIS A 59 7.06 -12.60 5.47
CA HIS A 59 6.10 -12.55 6.58
C HIS A 59 6.05 -11.18 7.26
N TRP A 60 6.15 -10.11 6.47
CA TRP A 60 6.04 -8.74 6.95
C TRP A 60 4.60 -8.27 6.94
N THR A 61 4.26 -7.51 7.98
CA THR A 61 3.07 -6.66 7.98
C THR A 61 3.47 -5.33 7.36
N ILE A 62 2.71 -4.87 6.36
CA ILE A 62 3.00 -3.62 5.66
C ILE A 62 1.76 -2.72 5.57
N ALA A 63 1.99 -1.41 5.56
CA ALA A 63 0.96 -0.43 5.21
C ALA A 63 1.55 0.67 4.32
N PRO A 64 0.81 1.15 3.30
CA PRO A 64 1.25 2.28 2.48
C PRO A 64 1.44 3.53 3.35
N CYS A 65 2.45 4.33 3.05
CA CYS A 65 2.72 5.60 3.74
C CYS A 65 3.18 6.70 2.80
N GLY A 66 3.29 7.92 3.30
CA GLY A 66 3.71 9.06 2.48
C GLY A 66 2.77 9.30 1.29
N ASN A 67 3.33 9.77 0.19
CA ASN A 67 2.56 10.03 -1.03
C ASN A 67 1.85 8.79 -1.59
N THR A 68 2.36 7.59 -1.33
CA THR A 68 1.68 6.34 -1.70
C THR A 68 0.31 6.23 -1.02
N ALA A 69 0.23 6.52 0.27
CA ALA A 69 -1.04 6.52 1.00
C ALA A 69 -2.00 7.58 0.49
N LEU A 70 -1.51 8.79 0.21
CA LEU A 70 -2.32 9.88 -0.33
C LEU A 70 -2.90 9.53 -1.70
N ASN A 71 -2.09 8.96 -2.59
CA ASN A 71 -2.55 8.57 -3.93
C ASN A 71 -3.58 7.45 -3.89
N LEU A 72 -3.37 6.42 -3.06
CA LEU A 72 -4.32 5.32 -2.92
C LEU A 72 -5.67 5.77 -2.38
N LEU A 73 -5.69 6.80 -1.54
CA LEU A 73 -6.91 7.41 -1.03
C LEU A 73 -7.49 8.51 -1.94
N GLY A 74 -6.81 8.88 -3.02
CA GLY A 74 -7.25 9.93 -3.92
C GLY A 74 -7.10 11.35 -3.35
N LEU A 75 -6.24 11.51 -2.34
CA LEU A 75 -5.91 12.79 -1.72
C LEU A 75 -4.77 13.54 -2.43
N SER A 76 -4.14 12.88 -3.39
CA SER A 76 -3.13 13.46 -4.27
C SER A 76 -3.27 12.89 -5.67
N THR A 77 -3.09 13.73 -6.68
CA THR A 77 -3.05 13.34 -8.10
C THR A 77 -1.63 13.23 -8.64
N GLN A 78 -0.62 13.52 -7.82
CA GLN A 78 0.78 13.44 -8.22
C GLN A 78 1.20 11.99 -8.44
N VAL A 79 1.82 11.72 -9.59
CA VAL A 79 2.42 10.41 -9.84
C VAL A 79 3.58 10.19 -8.88
N THR A 80 3.50 9.13 -8.09
CA THR A 80 4.52 8.82 -7.09
C THR A 80 5.74 8.20 -7.75
N ALA A 81 6.89 8.87 -7.71
CA ALA A 81 8.15 8.32 -8.18
C ALA A 81 8.67 7.17 -7.28
N VAL A 82 8.31 7.21 -6.00
CA VAL A 82 8.71 6.23 -5.00
C VAL A 82 7.47 5.70 -4.27
N TRP A 83 7.27 4.40 -4.33
CA TRP A 83 6.23 3.70 -3.59
C TRP A 83 6.75 3.37 -2.18
N SER A 84 6.18 3.99 -1.15
CA SER A 84 6.64 3.87 0.23
C SER A 84 5.65 3.09 1.09
N TYR A 85 6.18 2.14 1.85
CA TYR A 85 5.44 1.33 2.82
C TYR A 85 6.15 1.36 4.17
N ILE A 86 5.40 1.46 5.26
CA ILE A 86 5.91 1.09 6.57
C ILE A 86 5.85 -0.43 6.73
N SER A 87 6.76 -1.01 7.50
CA SER A 87 6.90 -2.45 7.68
C SER A 87 7.48 -2.78 9.04
N ASP A 88 7.09 -3.91 9.63
CA ASP A 88 7.74 -4.52 10.78
C ASP A 88 9.09 -5.18 10.41
N GLY A 89 9.33 -5.38 9.09
CA GLY A 89 10.62 -5.81 8.56
C GLY A 89 11.68 -4.70 8.55
N PRO A 90 12.90 -4.99 8.10
CA PRO A 90 13.99 -4.01 8.02
C PRO A 90 13.74 -2.95 6.94
N TYR A 91 14.50 -1.86 7.02
CA TYR A 91 14.59 -0.91 5.89
C TYR A 91 15.09 -1.62 4.65
N LYS A 92 14.32 -1.55 3.56
CA LYS A 92 14.70 -2.17 2.29
C LYS A 92 14.15 -1.40 1.10
N THR A 93 14.96 -1.33 0.04
CA THR A 93 14.58 -0.71 -1.23
C THR A 93 14.70 -1.73 -2.35
N TYR A 94 13.76 -1.69 -3.26
CA TYR A 94 13.74 -2.48 -4.49
C TYR A 94 13.53 -1.54 -5.66
N GLU A 95 14.19 -1.82 -6.77
CA GLU A 95 14.07 -1.04 -7.99
C GLU A 95 13.93 -1.98 -9.20
N TRP A 96 13.01 -1.63 -10.08
CA TRP A 96 12.85 -2.30 -11.38
C TRP A 96 12.31 -1.30 -12.40
N ASN A 97 12.83 -1.33 -13.61
CA ASN A 97 12.55 -0.33 -14.62
C ASN A 97 12.71 1.09 -14.03
N SER A 98 11.66 1.91 -14.11
CA SER A 98 11.59 3.26 -13.52
C SER A 98 10.88 3.31 -12.16
N THR A 99 10.57 2.17 -11.56
CA THR A 99 9.83 2.07 -10.30
C THR A 99 10.78 1.86 -9.13
N LYS A 100 10.59 2.64 -8.07
CA LYS A 100 11.26 2.47 -6.78
C LYS A 100 10.25 2.14 -5.69
N LEU A 101 10.53 1.09 -4.92
CA LEU A 101 9.71 0.61 -3.80
C LEU A 101 10.54 0.60 -2.53
N GLU A 102 10.07 1.30 -1.49
CA GLU A 102 10.76 1.42 -0.20
C GLU A 102 9.93 0.85 0.94
N PHE A 103 10.55 0.04 1.77
CA PHE A 103 10.02 -0.39 3.07
C PHE A 103 10.75 0.36 4.18
N LYS A 104 9.98 1.04 5.05
CA LYS A 104 10.48 1.82 6.18
C LYS A 104 10.12 1.08 7.47
N HIS A 105 11.13 0.69 8.23
CA HIS A 105 10.90 -0.01 9.50
C HIS A 105 10.07 0.84 10.47
N ARG A 106 9.06 0.21 11.07
CA ARG A 106 8.27 0.75 12.19
C ARG A 106 8.05 -0.33 13.23
N THR A 107 7.89 0.11 14.47
CA THR A 107 7.58 -0.79 15.57
C THR A 107 6.22 -1.46 15.37
N ASN A 108 6.06 -2.66 15.89
CA ASN A 108 4.82 -3.44 15.77
C ASN A 108 3.58 -2.67 16.22
N LYS A 109 3.68 -1.81 17.25
CA LYS A 109 2.56 -0.99 17.75
C LYS A 109 1.91 -0.10 16.70
N GLU A 110 2.65 0.34 15.68
CA GLU A 110 2.12 1.20 14.62
C GLU A 110 1.42 0.46 13.49
N ILE A 111 1.60 -0.86 13.41
CA ILE A 111 1.16 -1.67 12.26
C ILE A 111 0.33 -2.88 12.69
N THR A 112 0.70 -3.51 13.83
CA THR A 112 0.08 -4.76 14.27
C THR A 112 -1.30 -4.49 14.87
N GLY A 113 -2.27 -5.33 14.50
CA GLY A 113 -3.64 -5.23 15.01
C GLY A 113 -4.54 -4.24 14.28
N LEU A 114 -4.00 -3.53 13.27
CA LEU A 114 -4.76 -2.63 12.42
C LEU A 114 -5.15 -3.33 11.10
N SER A 115 -6.36 -3.12 10.65
CA SER A 115 -6.76 -3.48 9.29
C SER A 115 -5.98 -2.64 8.27
N TYR A 116 -5.88 -3.15 7.05
CA TYR A 116 -5.18 -2.44 5.96
C TYR A 116 -5.72 -1.02 5.76
N MET A 117 -7.06 -0.85 5.77
CA MET A 117 -7.69 0.44 5.54
C MET A 117 -7.45 1.40 6.71
N THR A 118 -7.53 0.93 7.96
CA THR A 118 -7.21 1.75 9.14
C THR A 118 -5.77 2.25 9.10
N SER A 119 -4.82 1.35 8.81
CA SER A 119 -3.42 1.73 8.66
C SER A 119 -3.21 2.75 7.54
N LEU A 120 -3.86 2.54 6.39
CA LEU A 120 -3.78 3.44 5.24
C LEU A 120 -4.29 4.85 5.59
N VAL A 121 -5.44 4.96 6.26
CA VAL A 121 -6.02 6.24 6.69
C VAL A 121 -5.10 6.93 7.69
N ILE A 122 -4.63 6.23 8.73
CA ILE A 122 -3.72 6.79 9.73
C ILE A 122 -2.45 7.34 9.06
N GLN A 123 -1.85 6.58 8.14
CA GLN A 123 -0.62 7.01 7.46
C GLN A 123 -0.86 8.19 6.51
N ALA A 124 -2.00 8.26 5.87
CA ALA A 124 -2.37 9.41 5.04
C ALA A 124 -2.56 10.67 5.88
N LEU A 125 -3.28 10.59 6.99
CA LEU A 125 -3.46 11.72 7.91
C LEU A 125 -2.13 12.21 8.48
N LYS A 126 -1.28 11.28 8.95
CA LYS A 126 0.09 11.61 9.41
C LYS A 126 0.93 12.29 8.33
N THR A 127 0.75 11.90 7.07
CA THR A 127 1.48 12.49 5.92
C THR A 127 0.99 13.90 5.61
N LEU A 128 -0.32 14.13 5.63
CA LEU A 128 -0.90 15.47 5.47
C LEU A 128 -0.48 16.41 6.59
N GLY A 129 -0.46 15.89 7.83
CA GLY A 129 -0.27 16.69 9.04
C GLY A 129 -1.54 17.42 9.47
N LYS A 130 -1.65 17.68 10.77
CA LYS A 130 -2.86 18.25 11.41
C LYS A 130 -3.38 19.51 10.72
N ASN A 131 -2.49 20.41 10.31
CA ASN A 131 -2.84 21.73 9.77
C ASN A 131 -3.39 21.66 8.31
N ASN A 132 -3.25 20.54 7.65
CA ASN A 132 -3.71 20.35 6.26
C ASN A 132 -4.97 19.48 6.17
N ILE A 133 -5.61 19.18 7.29
CA ILE A 133 -6.89 18.49 7.30
C ILE A 133 -8.01 19.49 7.04
N THR A 134 -8.51 19.48 5.82
CA THR A 134 -9.60 20.35 5.39
C THR A 134 -10.94 19.60 5.35
N PRO A 135 -12.09 20.28 5.33
CA PRO A 135 -13.39 19.64 5.15
C PRO A 135 -13.46 18.75 3.90
N GLU A 136 -12.78 19.13 2.83
CA GLU A 136 -12.71 18.37 1.57
C GLU A 136 -11.99 17.04 1.78
N VAL A 137 -10.88 17.02 2.54
CA VAL A 137 -10.15 15.79 2.90
C VAL A 137 -11.06 14.85 3.68
N ILE A 138 -11.79 15.37 4.66
CA ILE A 138 -12.75 14.60 5.47
C ILE A 138 -13.85 14.02 4.57
N GLN A 139 -14.41 14.82 3.67
CA GLN A 139 -15.45 14.40 2.75
C GLN A 139 -14.97 13.29 1.80
N ILE A 140 -13.78 13.43 1.20
CA ILE A 140 -13.18 12.42 0.32
C ILE A 140 -13.03 11.10 1.06
N LEU A 141 -12.44 11.12 2.25
CA LEU A 141 -12.23 9.92 3.07
C LEU A 141 -13.56 9.31 3.53
N SER A 142 -14.51 10.15 3.96
CA SER A 142 -15.83 9.68 4.37
C SER A 142 -16.60 9.00 3.23
N THR A 143 -16.48 9.50 2.02
CA THR A 143 -17.14 8.89 0.84
C THR A 143 -16.46 7.60 0.41
N LYS A 144 -15.14 7.53 0.57
CA LYS A 144 -14.34 6.38 0.12
C LYS A 144 -14.46 5.17 1.04
N LEU A 145 -14.66 5.38 2.33
CA LEU A 145 -14.75 4.31 3.32
C LEU A 145 -16.17 3.73 3.37
N SER A 146 -16.27 2.41 3.29
CA SER A 146 -17.51 1.67 3.57
C SER A 146 -17.89 1.76 5.06
N LEU A 147 -19.14 1.43 5.39
CA LEU A 147 -19.59 1.42 6.79
C LEU A 147 -18.75 0.49 7.68
N SER A 148 -18.40 -0.69 7.17
CA SER A 148 -17.57 -1.65 7.91
C SER A 148 -16.16 -1.13 8.16
N GLU A 149 -15.55 -0.45 7.17
CA GLU A 149 -14.24 0.16 7.32
C GLU A 149 -14.25 1.34 8.30
N LYS A 150 -15.31 2.15 8.30
CA LYS A 150 -15.52 3.22 9.29
C LYS A 150 -15.58 2.66 10.72
N GLN A 151 -16.35 1.59 10.92
CA GLN A 151 -16.45 0.92 12.22
C GLN A 151 -15.08 0.34 12.66
N ALA A 152 -14.34 -0.27 11.74
CA ALA A 152 -12.99 -0.78 12.00
C ALA A 152 -12.04 0.37 12.38
N CYS A 153 -12.03 1.47 11.62
CA CYS A 153 -11.21 2.65 11.92
C CYS A 153 -11.47 3.22 13.32
N LEU A 154 -12.73 3.36 13.71
CA LEU A 154 -13.09 3.86 15.05
C LEU A 154 -12.62 2.94 16.17
N LYS A 155 -12.68 1.64 15.97
CA LYS A 155 -12.27 0.64 16.95
C LYS A 155 -10.75 0.49 17.06
N GLU A 156 -10.08 0.50 15.92
CA GLU A 156 -8.67 0.15 15.83
C GLU A 156 -7.74 1.36 16.03
N ALA A 157 -8.18 2.59 15.70
CA ALA A 157 -7.34 3.77 15.75
C ALA A 157 -7.21 4.41 17.16
N THR A 158 -7.74 3.78 18.20
CA THR A 158 -7.75 4.32 19.58
C THR A 158 -6.35 4.57 20.16
N GLU A 159 -5.36 3.80 19.72
CA GLU A 159 -3.95 3.96 20.12
C GLU A 159 -3.18 5.00 19.28
N SER A 160 -3.85 5.64 18.32
CA SER A 160 -3.21 6.70 17.52
C SER A 160 -3.12 8.01 18.30
N THR A 161 -2.38 8.99 17.76
CA THR A 161 -2.32 10.34 18.39
C THR A 161 -3.71 10.99 18.40
N ASP A 162 -4.01 11.75 19.43
CA ASP A 162 -5.35 12.35 19.68
C ASP A 162 -5.94 13.02 18.43
N TRP A 163 -5.18 13.88 17.78
CA TRP A 163 -5.67 14.60 16.60
C TRP A 163 -5.98 13.68 15.41
N VAL A 164 -5.28 12.55 15.26
CA VAL A 164 -5.55 11.55 14.22
C VAL A 164 -6.85 10.84 14.54
N TYR A 165 -7.04 10.44 15.79
CA TYR A 165 -8.27 9.77 16.22
C TYR A 165 -9.48 10.70 16.10
N ASP A 166 -9.37 11.96 16.50
CA ASP A 166 -10.42 12.97 16.35
C ASP A 166 -10.80 13.19 14.88
N THR A 167 -9.80 13.23 14.00
CA THR A 167 -10.05 13.32 12.56
C THR A 167 -10.78 12.07 12.05
N ILE A 168 -10.39 10.88 12.48
CA ILE A 168 -11.07 9.62 12.11
C ILE A 168 -12.53 9.63 12.60
N ARG A 169 -12.80 10.14 13.79
CA ARG A 169 -14.19 10.30 14.28
C ARG A 169 -15.02 11.19 13.36
N GLN A 170 -14.45 12.33 12.90
CA GLN A 170 -15.13 13.20 11.96
C GLN A 170 -15.40 12.51 10.61
N ILE A 171 -14.42 11.80 10.06
CA ILE A 171 -14.54 11.02 8.81
C ILE A 171 -15.65 9.96 8.92
N CYS A 172 -15.79 9.34 10.07
CA CYS A 172 -16.77 8.27 10.31
C CYS A 172 -18.16 8.78 10.66
N GLY A 173 -18.39 10.10 10.72
CA GLY A 173 -19.68 10.70 11.03
C GLY A 173 -19.99 10.77 12.53
N GLY A 174 -18.97 10.61 13.39
CA GLY A 174 -19.08 10.88 14.81
C GLY A 174 -19.08 12.39 15.03
N ASN A 175 -20.24 12.96 15.38
CA ASN A 175 -20.33 14.35 15.81
C ASN A 175 -19.34 14.60 16.94
N THR A 176 -18.50 15.62 16.76
CA THR A 176 -17.81 16.28 17.88
C THR A 176 -18.90 16.83 18.80
N LEU A 177 -19.06 16.24 19.98
CA LEU A 177 -19.72 16.89 21.09
C LEU A 177 -18.83 18.00 21.62
#